data_e54fb7aa139495b67196db181d0ae51c
#
_entry.id   e54fb7aa139495b67196db181d0ae51c
#
_cell.length_a   1.000
_cell.length_b   1.000
_cell.length_c   1.000
_cell.angle_alpha   90.00
_cell.angle_beta   90.00
_cell.angle_gamma   90.00
#
_symmetry.space_group_name_H-M   'P 1'
#
loop_
_entity.id
_entity.type
_entity.pdbx_description
1 polymer ?
#
loop_
_entity_poly.entity_id
_entity_poly.type
_entity_poly.pdbx_seq_one_letter_code
_entity_poly.pdbx_strand_id
1 'polypeptide(L)'
;MKDFKKINELCIGCRRCTEVCPGKIDIPGLIEELRVRAVKEQGLPFALKATFENVFANRKVFHSLLRLASIGQKPFQSGKLIRHLPLFLAGLAKDRSLPAIADKPLRDRFDKIARKLEKPAKRAAFFSGCTMDFVFPETGESVVKVLNDLNIEVVFPEEQSCCGKPVAALGDIETAGRIARRNVKAFEDAKADVIISACPTCTETFHDYGELLKDDPAWAERAKKLSAKVREFCSFVAEEYEKAGRLKKSKGGRKVTYHDSCHMRRVLGVHVQPRKLIESAEGCELVEMKDSDKCCGMSGIFGVKYADLSMPILKQKMDNIKATGAEICAVACSGCMVQIQGGLDKQAPGVKMKHIADLLAENIGKKK
;
A
#
# COMPACT_ATOMS: atom_id res chain seq x y z
N MET A 1 2.33 31.15 13.43
CA MET A 1 2.06 29.76 13.88
C MET A 1 0.93 29.04 13.14
N LYS A 2 -0.25 29.67 12.90
CA LYS A 2 -1.36 29.03 12.14
C LYS A 2 -0.96 28.62 10.72
N ASP A 3 -0.26 29.47 9.98
CA ASP A 3 0.18 29.18 8.60
C ASP A 3 1.22 28.09 8.54
N PHE A 4 2.12 28.01 9.51
CA PHE A 4 3.12 26.96 9.62
C PHE A 4 2.47 25.56 9.84
N LYS A 5 1.44 25.49 10.69
CA LYS A 5 0.65 24.26 10.87
C LYS A 5 0.00 23.82 9.58
N LYS A 6 -0.60 24.77 8.83
CA LYS A 6 -1.24 24.49 7.54
C LYS A 6 -0.23 23.98 6.50
N ILE A 7 0.96 24.60 6.40
CA ILE A 7 2.02 24.15 5.48
C ILE A 7 2.48 22.73 5.82
N ASN A 8 2.67 22.42 7.10
CA ASN A 8 3.02 21.06 7.53
C ASN A 8 1.97 20.01 7.15
N GLU A 9 0.69 20.36 7.22
CA GLU A 9 -0.39 19.45 6.85
C GLU A 9 -0.44 19.18 5.33
N LEU A 10 0.04 20.10 4.50
CA LEU A 10 0.05 19.97 3.04
C LEU A 10 1.15 19.03 2.52
N CYS A 11 2.16 18.72 3.32
CA CYS A 11 3.19 17.77 2.90
C CYS A 11 2.64 16.34 2.83
N ILE A 12 2.67 15.76 1.64
CA ILE A 12 2.20 14.40 1.37
C ILE A 12 3.30 13.33 1.48
N GLY A 13 4.51 13.68 1.92
CA GLY A 13 5.63 12.76 2.09
C GLY A 13 6.17 12.12 0.79
N CYS A 14 5.90 12.69 -0.38
CA CYS A 14 6.27 12.09 -1.67
C CYS A 14 7.77 12.17 -2.01
N ARG A 15 8.59 12.85 -1.21
CA ARG A 15 10.04 13.02 -1.34
C ARG A 15 10.53 13.59 -2.69
N ARG A 16 9.64 14.18 -3.49
CA ARG A 16 10.03 14.81 -4.77
C ARG A 16 10.96 16.00 -4.55
N CYS A 17 10.71 16.81 -3.52
CA CYS A 17 11.57 17.94 -3.16
C CYS A 17 12.99 17.47 -2.80
N THR A 18 13.15 16.36 -2.09
CA THR A 18 14.46 15.76 -1.78
C THR A 18 15.17 15.27 -3.04
N GLU A 19 14.43 14.64 -3.99
CA GLU A 19 15.00 14.12 -5.24
C GLU A 19 15.58 15.23 -6.12
N VAL A 20 14.88 16.37 -6.25
CA VAL A 20 15.30 17.50 -7.09
C VAL A 20 16.20 18.51 -6.36
N CYS A 21 16.35 18.41 -5.06
CA CYS A 21 17.21 19.30 -4.27
C CYS A 21 18.69 18.99 -4.54
N PRO A 22 19.52 19.96 -4.99
CA PRO A 22 20.96 19.74 -5.14
C PRO A 22 21.65 19.31 -3.85
N GLY A 23 21.20 19.85 -2.69
CA GLY A 23 21.73 19.52 -1.37
C GLY A 23 21.13 18.26 -0.74
N LYS A 24 20.20 17.57 -1.43
CA LYS A 24 19.52 16.36 -0.93
C LYS A 24 18.88 16.51 0.45
N ILE A 25 18.39 17.70 0.80
CA ILE A 25 17.74 17.98 2.08
C ILE A 25 16.48 17.15 2.22
N ASP A 26 16.34 16.39 3.28
CA ASP A 26 15.15 15.58 3.57
C ASP A 26 14.03 16.41 4.19
N ILE A 27 13.40 17.28 3.36
CA ILE A 27 12.28 18.11 3.77
C ILE A 27 11.12 17.30 4.38
N PRO A 28 10.68 16.16 3.78
CA PRO A 28 9.63 15.36 4.39
C PRO A 28 9.98 14.82 5.79
N GLY A 29 11.22 14.41 6.02
CA GLY A 29 11.69 14.00 7.36
C GLY A 29 11.59 15.13 8.38
N LEU A 30 12.03 16.34 8.01
CA LEU A 30 11.89 17.54 8.86
C LEU A 30 10.40 17.84 9.17
N ILE A 31 9.52 17.71 8.19
CA ILE A 31 8.07 17.88 8.39
C ILE A 31 7.50 16.82 9.35
N GLU A 32 7.93 15.57 9.24
CA GLU A 32 7.51 14.50 10.15
C GLU A 32 7.97 14.79 11.59
N GLU A 33 9.21 15.23 11.81
CA GLU A 33 9.71 15.66 13.13
C GLU A 33 8.92 16.84 13.70
N LEU A 34 8.61 17.83 12.88
CA LEU A 34 7.79 18.97 13.29
C LEU A 34 6.38 18.57 13.70
N ARG A 35 5.78 17.60 13.01
CA ARG A 35 4.49 17.02 13.41
C ARG A 35 4.57 16.33 14.77
N VAL A 36 5.63 15.55 14.99
CA VAL A 36 5.86 14.88 16.29
C VAL A 36 5.99 15.90 17.42
N ARG A 37 6.78 16.94 17.21
CA ARG A 37 6.93 18.03 18.20
C ARG A 37 5.61 18.75 18.47
N ALA A 38 4.86 19.09 17.41
CA ALA A 38 3.55 19.73 17.54
C ALA A 38 2.56 18.87 18.33
N VAL A 39 2.56 17.56 18.12
CA VAL A 39 1.71 16.63 18.88
C VAL A 39 2.16 16.52 20.35
N LYS A 40 3.47 16.49 20.61
CA LYS A 40 3.98 16.48 21.99
C LYS A 40 3.62 17.75 22.76
N GLU A 41 3.66 18.92 22.12
CA GLU A 41 3.41 20.21 22.76
C GLU A 41 1.92 20.55 22.88
N GLN A 42 1.12 20.27 21.85
CA GLN A 42 -0.27 20.72 21.72
C GLN A 42 -1.31 19.60 21.80
N GLY A 43 -0.86 18.35 21.71
CA GLY A 43 -1.74 17.18 21.55
C GLY A 43 -2.39 17.12 20.16
N LEU A 44 -3.09 16.02 19.93
CA LEU A 44 -3.99 15.85 18.79
C LEU A 44 -5.40 16.34 19.13
N PRO A 45 -6.22 16.75 18.13
CA PRO A 45 -7.65 16.96 18.33
C PRO A 45 -8.27 15.71 18.99
N PHE A 46 -9.12 15.90 19.99
CA PHE A 46 -9.67 14.80 20.82
C PHE A 46 -10.25 13.66 19.99
N ALA A 47 -11.09 13.95 18.99
CA ALA A 47 -11.71 12.93 18.15
C ALA A 47 -10.66 12.11 17.37
N LEU A 48 -9.60 12.75 16.88
CA LEU A 48 -8.53 12.09 16.15
C LEU A 48 -7.69 11.19 17.09
N LYS A 49 -7.33 11.71 18.26
CA LYS A 49 -6.61 10.96 19.30
C LYS A 49 -7.41 9.74 19.72
N ALA A 50 -8.69 9.91 20.06
CA ALA A 50 -9.57 8.82 20.42
C ALA A 50 -9.69 7.75 19.32
N THR A 51 -9.73 8.17 18.04
CA THR A 51 -9.74 7.24 16.89
C THR A 51 -8.44 6.46 16.80
N PHE A 52 -7.29 7.11 16.97
CA PHE A 52 -6.00 6.42 16.91
C PHE A 52 -5.83 5.42 18.05
N GLU A 53 -6.09 5.83 19.27
CA GLU A 53 -5.90 5.01 20.46
C GLU A 53 -6.88 3.86 20.58
N ASN A 54 -8.16 4.07 20.24
CA ASN A 54 -9.21 3.08 20.45
C ASN A 54 -9.55 2.27 19.20
N VAL A 55 -9.33 2.82 18.01
CA VAL A 55 -9.61 2.10 16.77
C VAL A 55 -8.32 1.55 16.16
N PHE A 56 -7.38 2.39 15.73
CA PHE A 56 -6.19 1.90 15.02
C PHE A 56 -5.27 1.05 15.90
N ALA A 57 -5.07 1.43 17.16
CA ALA A 57 -4.28 0.64 18.09
C ALA A 57 -5.00 -0.60 18.61
N ASN A 58 -6.31 -0.75 18.39
CA ASN A 58 -7.07 -1.92 18.78
C ASN A 58 -7.52 -2.71 17.54
N ARG A 59 -6.78 -3.78 17.22
CA ARG A 59 -7.06 -4.63 16.06
C ARG A 59 -8.51 -5.11 16.00
N LYS A 60 -9.04 -5.60 17.12
CA LYS A 60 -10.42 -6.15 17.16
C LYS A 60 -11.45 -5.08 16.83
N VAL A 61 -11.33 -3.90 17.43
CA VAL A 61 -12.22 -2.76 17.15
C VAL A 61 -12.07 -2.31 15.70
N PHE A 62 -10.84 -2.13 15.21
CA PHE A 62 -10.56 -1.72 13.83
C PHE A 62 -11.19 -2.66 12.81
N HIS A 63 -10.97 -3.97 12.96
CA HIS A 63 -11.51 -4.96 12.04
C HIS A 63 -13.04 -5.09 12.15
N SER A 64 -13.60 -4.99 13.35
CA SER A 64 -15.07 -5.01 13.53
C SER A 64 -15.74 -3.81 12.87
N LEU A 65 -15.15 -2.61 12.99
CA LEU A 65 -15.65 -1.41 12.32
C LEU A 65 -15.57 -1.53 10.79
N LEU A 66 -14.48 -2.10 10.23
CA LEU A 66 -14.38 -2.36 8.81
C LEU A 66 -15.43 -3.36 8.32
N ARG A 67 -15.70 -4.43 9.09
CA ARG A 67 -16.77 -5.39 8.77
C ARG A 67 -18.15 -4.75 8.84
N LEU A 68 -18.41 -3.93 9.84
CA LEU A 68 -19.66 -3.18 9.94
C LEU A 68 -19.84 -2.20 8.78
N ALA A 69 -18.75 -1.49 8.41
CA ALA A 69 -18.76 -0.59 7.26
C ALA A 69 -18.99 -1.34 5.94
N SER A 70 -18.52 -2.58 5.78
CA SER A 70 -18.79 -3.40 4.58
C SER A 70 -20.29 -3.75 4.42
N ILE A 71 -21.00 -3.83 5.54
CA ILE A 71 -22.47 -4.02 5.51
C ILE A 71 -23.17 -2.67 5.22
N GLY A 72 -22.78 -1.61 5.93
CA GLY A 72 -23.43 -0.30 5.81
C GLY A 72 -23.23 0.38 4.45
N GLN A 73 -22.19 0.02 3.69
CA GLN A 73 -21.94 0.59 2.37
C GLN A 73 -22.84 0.02 1.26
N LYS A 74 -23.49 -1.13 1.47
CA LYS A 74 -24.25 -1.86 0.43
C LYS A 74 -25.26 -1.02 -0.35
N PRO A 75 -26.04 -0.12 0.27
CA PRO A 75 -26.95 0.75 -0.47
C PRO A 75 -26.28 1.70 -1.47
N PHE A 76 -24.99 2.00 -1.27
CA PHE A 76 -24.20 2.93 -2.08
C PHE A 76 -23.20 2.24 -2.99
N GLN A 77 -23.14 0.91 -2.92
CA GLN A 77 -22.18 0.07 -3.64
C GLN A 77 -22.69 -0.30 -5.03
N SER A 78 -21.81 -0.16 -6.02
CA SER A 78 -22.04 -0.64 -7.39
C SER A 78 -20.84 -1.51 -7.79
N GLY A 79 -20.98 -2.83 -7.76
CA GLY A 79 -19.89 -3.78 -7.93
C GLY A 79 -18.85 -3.63 -6.80
N LYS A 80 -17.59 -3.40 -7.16
CA LYS A 80 -16.48 -3.18 -6.18
C LYS A 80 -16.24 -1.70 -5.85
N LEU A 81 -17.16 -0.80 -6.20
CA LEU A 81 -17.01 0.64 -6.07
C LEU A 81 -18.21 1.27 -5.40
N ILE A 82 -17.97 2.37 -4.70
CA ILE A 82 -18.95 3.30 -4.17
C ILE A 82 -18.88 4.56 -5.05
N ARG A 83 -19.89 4.78 -5.90
CA ARG A 83 -19.94 5.89 -6.86
C ARG A 83 -20.71 7.10 -6.33
N HIS A 84 -21.59 6.87 -5.38
CA HIS A 84 -22.43 7.88 -4.76
C HIS A 84 -22.37 7.73 -3.25
N LEU A 85 -22.32 8.84 -2.56
CA LEU A 85 -22.36 8.90 -1.10
C LEU A 85 -23.51 9.81 -0.67
N PRO A 86 -24.02 9.67 0.56
CA PRO A 86 -25.00 10.62 1.12
C PRO A 86 -24.50 12.06 0.99
N LEU A 87 -25.44 13.03 0.89
CA LEU A 87 -25.15 14.44 0.61
C LEU A 87 -24.01 15.02 1.47
N PHE A 88 -23.97 14.68 2.76
CA PHE A 88 -22.94 15.19 3.69
C PHE A 88 -21.53 14.59 3.44
N LEU A 89 -21.42 13.50 2.64
CA LEU A 89 -20.16 12.88 2.22
C LEU A 89 -19.95 12.95 0.70
N ALA A 90 -20.86 13.56 -0.04
CA ALA A 90 -20.85 13.56 -1.52
C ALA A 90 -19.55 14.14 -2.09
N GLY A 91 -18.93 15.11 -1.42
CA GLY A 91 -17.65 15.70 -1.82
C GLY A 91 -16.51 14.68 -1.92
N LEU A 92 -16.55 13.58 -1.18
CA LEU A 92 -15.51 12.55 -1.22
C LEU A 92 -15.55 11.68 -2.50
N ALA A 93 -16.72 11.57 -3.13
CA ALA A 93 -16.96 10.76 -4.32
C ALA A 93 -17.31 11.58 -5.58
N LYS A 94 -17.14 12.92 -5.54
CA LYS A 94 -17.47 13.80 -6.65
C LYS A 94 -16.62 13.51 -7.88
N ASP A 95 -15.31 13.54 -7.73
CA ASP A 95 -14.33 13.46 -8.83
C ASP A 95 -13.63 12.10 -8.93
N ARG A 96 -13.91 11.20 -7.98
CA ARG A 96 -13.43 9.81 -7.95
C ARG A 96 -14.46 8.90 -7.29
N SER A 97 -14.50 7.64 -7.69
CA SER A 97 -15.21 6.60 -6.93
C SER A 97 -14.33 6.10 -5.78
N LEU A 98 -14.93 5.56 -4.73
CA LEU A 98 -14.19 4.92 -3.65
C LEU A 98 -14.28 3.40 -3.81
N PRO A 99 -13.21 2.63 -3.55
CA PRO A 99 -13.32 1.18 -3.53
C PRO A 99 -14.18 0.75 -2.34
N ALA A 100 -15.01 -0.27 -2.58
CA ALA A 100 -15.83 -0.87 -1.54
C ALA A 100 -14.96 -1.74 -0.62
N ILE A 101 -15.34 -1.83 0.65
CA ILE A 101 -14.77 -2.80 1.59
C ILE A 101 -15.32 -4.18 1.22
N ALA A 102 -14.45 -5.17 1.10
CA ALA A 102 -14.84 -6.51 0.71
C ALA A 102 -15.70 -7.21 1.78
N ASP A 103 -16.73 -7.93 1.36
CA ASP A 103 -17.60 -8.70 2.26
C ASP A 103 -16.80 -9.80 3.01
N LYS A 104 -15.82 -10.39 2.35
CA LYS A 104 -14.88 -11.36 2.92
C LYS A 104 -13.47 -10.84 2.76
N PRO A 105 -12.83 -10.32 3.80
CA PRO A 105 -11.45 -9.88 3.76
C PRO A 105 -10.49 -11.06 3.50
N LEU A 106 -9.25 -10.75 3.11
CA LEU A 106 -8.23 -11.76 2.79
C LEU A 106 -8.02 -12.77 3.94
N ARG A 107 -7.98 -12.29 5.17
CA ARG A 107 -7.81 -13.14 6.37
C ARG A 107 -8.85 -14.26 6.49
N ASP A 108 -10.10 -14.01 6.05
CA ASP A 108 -11.19 -15.00 6.07
C ASP A 108 -11.14 -15.94 4.86
N ARG A 109 -10.26 -15.66 3.91
CA ARG A 109 -10.06 -16.47 2.70
C ARG A 109 -8.74 -17.25 2.75
N PHE A 110 -7.83 -16.84 3.63
CA PHE A 110 -6.44 -17.30 3.60
C PHE A 110 -6.32 -18.82 3.70
N ASP A 111 -7.03 -19.47 4.61
CA ASP A 111 -7.00 -20.93 4.79
C ASP A 111 -7.38 -21.71 3.53
N LYS A 112 -8.19 -21.11 2.66
CA LYS A 112 -8.61 -21.74 1.39
C LYS A 112 -7.59 -21.59 0.28
N ILE A 113 -6.71 -20.60 0.37
CA ILE A 113 -5.69 -20.29 -0.63
C ILE A 113 -4.28 -20.69 -0.18
N ALA A 114 -4.09 -20.86 1.13
CA ALA A 114 -2.83 -21.31 1.70
C ALA A 114 -2.51 -22.73 1.20
N ARG A 115 -1.28 -22.89 0.71
CA ARG A 115 -0.76 -24.20 0.31
C ARG A 115 0.37 -24.58 1.25
N LYS A 116 0.23 -25.73 1.89
CA LYS A 116 1.33 -26.36 2.60
C LYS A 116 2.21 -27.07 1.55
N LEU A 117 3.44 -26.62 1.42
CA LEU A 117 4.40 -27.20 0.50
C LEU A 117 5.20 -28.30 1.22
N GLU A 118 5.49 -29.39 0.54
CA GLU A 118 6.24 -30.51 1.15
C GLU A 118 7.69 -30.14 1.46
N LYS A 119 8.34 -29.41 0.55
CA LYS A 119 9.73 -28.93 0.69
C LYS A 119 9.83 -27.48 0.19
N PRO A 120 9.36 -26.50 0.95
CA PRO A 120 9.44 -25.11 0.54
C PRO A 120 10.90 -24.64 0.50
N ALA A 121 11.25 -23.85 -0.51
CA ALA A 121 12.56 -23.21 -0.58
C ALA A 121 12.74 -22.16 0.53
N LYS A 122 11.63 -21.49 0.89
CA LYS A 122 11.54 -20.48 1.97
C LYS A 122 10.14 -20.47 2.56
N ARG A 123 10.04 -19.95 3.78
CA ARG A 123 8.76 -19.62 4.43
C ARG A 123 8.64 -18.11 4.56
N ALA A 124 7.61 -17.54 3.94
CA ALA A 124 7.32 -16.11 3.95
C ALA A 124 6.11 -15.79 4.81
N ALA A 125 6.24 -14.85 5.75
CA ALA A 125 5.09 -14.27 6.41
C ALA A 125 4.55 -13.12 5.56
N PHE A 126 3.27 -13.15 5.20
CA PHE A 126 2.66 -12.12 4.37
C PHE A 126 2.03 -11.03 5.23
N PHE A 127 2.54 -9.80 5.11
CA PHE A 127 1.89 -8.61 5.64
C PHE A 127 0.99 -8.00 4.57
N SER A 128 -0.31 -8.23 4.69
CA SER A 128 -1.31 -7.69 3.76
C SER A 128 -1.58 -6.20 3.99
N GLY A 129 -1.42 -5.73 5.22
CA GLY A 129 -1.90 -4.43 5.64
C GLY A 129 -3.43 -4.31 5.56
N CYS A 130 -3.97 -3.19 6.04
CA CYS A 130 -5.43 -3.02 6.12
C CYS A 130 -6.11 -2.91 4.75
N THR A 131 -5.49 -2.24 3.79
CA THR A 131 -6.11 -1.97 2.48
C THR A 131 -6.18 -3.23 1.63
N MET A 132 -5.11 -4.03 1.58
CA MET A 132 -5.12 -5.27 0.81
C MET A 132 -5.98 -6.34 1.48
N ASP A 133 -6.01 -6.37 2.82
CA ASP A 133 -6.86 -7.31 3.56
C ASP A 133 -8.35 -7.04 3.35
N PHE A 134 -8.78 -5.78 3.51
CA PHE A 134 -10.20 -5.44 3.57
C PHE A 134 -10.76 -4.82 2.28
N VAL A 135 -9.92 -4.31 1.38
CA VAL A 135 -10.40 -3.61 0.15
C VAL A 135 -10.01 -4.37 -1.11
N PHE A 136 -8.79 -4.93 -1.17
CA PHE A 136 -8.29 -5.66 -2.34
C PHE A 136 -7.86 -7.09 -2.00
N PRO A 137 -8.74 -7.91 -1.40
CA PRO A 137 -8.36 -9.28 -0.98
C PRO A 137 -7.93 -10.17 -2.15
N GLU A 138 -8.48 -9.96 -3.36
CA GLU A 138 -8.08 -10.70 -4.55
C GLU A 138 -6.62 -10.44 -4.94
N THR A 139 -6.14 -9.21 -4.74
CA THR A 139 -4.71 -8.90 -4.92
C THR A 139 -3.85 -9.63 -3.88
N GLY A 140 -4.33 -9.74 -2.64
CA GLY A 140 -3.66 -10.55 -1.62
C GLY A 140 -3.60 -12.04 -2.00
N GLU A 141 -4.67 -12.59 -2.58
CA GLU A 141 -4.69 -13.95 -3.14
C GLU A 141 -3.67 -14.10 -4.28
N SER A 142 -3.55 -13.08 -5.15
CA SER A 142 -2.56 -13.04 -6.22
C SER A 142 -1.13 -13.06 -5.68
N VAL A 143 -0.84 -12.31 -4.62
CA VAL A 143 0.48 -12.34 -3.94
C VAL A 143 0.81 -13.74 -3.44
N VAL A 144 -0.12 -14.39 -2.74
CA VAL A 144 0.06 -15.77 -2.23
C VAL A 144 0.31 -16.74 -3.39
N LYS A 145 -0.47 -16.62 -4.47
CA LYS A 145 -0.34 -17.48 -5.66
C LYS A 145 1.03 -17.36 -6.32
N VAL A 146 1.54 -16.13 -6.47
CA VAL A 146 2.88 -15.88 -7.05
C VAL A 146 3.98 -16.44 -6.17
N LEU A 147 3.91 -16.26 -4.86
CA LEU A 147 4.90 -16.79 -3.92
C LEU A 147 4.89 -18.32 -3.90
N ASN A 148 3.73 -18.94 -3.89
CA ASN A 148 3.60 -20.40 -3.95
C ASN A 148 4.14 -20.99 -5.27
N ASP A 149 3.99 -20.28 -6.40
CA ASP A 149 4.54 -20.67 -7.71
C ASP A 149 6.08 -20.60 -7.75
N LEU A 150 6.67 -19.85 -6.84
CA LEU A 150 8.12 -19.79 -6.58
C LEU A 150 8.58 -20.81 -5.53
N ASN A 151 7.75 -21.78 -5.16
CA ASN A 151 8.01 -22.75 -4.09
C ASN A 151 8.28 -22.09 -2.72
N ILE A 152 7.59 -20.98 -2.43
CA ILE A 152 7.65 -20.27 -1.15
C ILE A 152 6.36 -20.53 -0.40
N GLU A 153 6.44 -21.15 0.79
CA GLU A 153 5.31 -21.34 1.67
C GLU A 153 4.91 -20.02 2.30
N VAL A 154 3.63 -19.65 2.19
CA VAL A 154 3.12 -18.39 2.73
C VAL A 154 2.35 -18.65 4.01
N VAL A 155 2.67 -17.93 5.07
CA VAL A 155 1.92 -17.90 6.32
C VAL A 155 1.34 -16.50 6.54
N PHE A 156 0.18 -16.46 7.19
CA PHE A 156 -0.55 -15.22 7.46
C PHE A 156 -0.67 -15.04 8.97
N PRO A 157 0.13 -14.16 9.59
CA PRO A 157 -0.03 -13.88 11.02
C PRO A 157 -1.39 -13.22 11.30
N GLU A 158 -2.30 -13.93 11.94
CA GLU A 158 -3.66 -13.42 12.17
C GLU A 158 -3.71 -12.15 13.02
N GLU A 159 -2.75 -11.99 13.94
CA GLU A 159 -2.66 -10.83 14.84
C GLU A 159 -2.12 -9.57 14.16
N GLN A 160 -1.72 -9.63 12.87
CA GLN A 160 -1.36 -8.43 12.11
C GLN A 160 -2.52 -7.45 11.97
N SER A 161 -2.19 -6.16 11.88
CA SER A 161 -3.16 -5.08 11.72
C SER A 161 -2.62 -4.01 10.75
N CYS A 162 -3.01 -2.74 10.93
CA CYS A 162 -2.40 -1.63 10.21
C CYS A 162 -0.89 -1.56 10.48
N CYS A 163 -0.10 -1.07 9.50
CA CYS A 163 1.33 -0.82 9.73
C CYS A 163 1.61 0.35 10.67
N GLY A 164 0.65 1.25 10.89
CA GLY A 164 0.80 2.42 11.74
C GLY A 164 1.16 3.73 11.00
N LYS A 165 1.49 3.70 9.69
CA LYS A 165 1.85 4.93 8.95
C LYS A 165 0.81 6.04 9.03
N PRO A 166 -0.53 5.79 8.96
CA PRO A 166 -1.52 6.86 9.09
C PRO A 166 -1.45 7.60 10.43
N VAL A 167 -1.04 6.91 11.48
CA VAL A 167 -0.90 7.45 12.84
C VAL A 167 0.43 8.19 12.99
N ALA A 168 1.53 7.53 12.62
CA ALA A 168 2.87 8.11 12.67
C ALA A 168 3.01 9.37 11.81
N ALA A 169 2.46 9.36 10.59
CA ALA A 169 2.51 10.48 9.67
C ALA A 169 1.80 11.75 10.18
N LEU A 170 0.95 11.63 11.19
CA LEU A 170 0.30 12.75 11.87
C LEU A 170 0.98 13.12 13.20
N GLY A 171 2.11 12.47 13.54
CA GLY A 171 2.95 12.78 14.67
C GLY A 171 2.65 12.01 15.97
N ASP A 172 1.65 11.10 15.97
CA ASP A 172 1.35 10.26 17.13
C ASP A 172 2.26 9.03 17.16
N ILE A 173 3.51 9.24 17.53
CA ILE A 173 4.52 8.18 17.61
C ILE A 173 4.26 7.21 18.76
N GLU A 174 3.56 7.62 19.82
CA GLU A 174 3.21 6.75 20.94
C GLU A 174 2.23 5.67 20.50
N THR A 175 1.12 6.06 19.87
CA THR A 175 0.14 5.11 19.33
C THR A 175 0.72 4.27 18.19
N ALA A 176 1.54 4.86 17.32
CA ALA A 176 2.28 4.13 16.29
C ALA A 176 3.21 3.06 16.90
N GLY A 177 3.90 3.37 18.00
CA GLY A 177 4.73 2.42 18.75
C GLY A 177 3.91 1.24 19.32
N ARG A 178 2.70 1.50 19.83
CA ARG A 178 1.79 0.40 20.29
C ARG A 178 1.41 -0.54 19.15
N ILE A 179 1.12 0.03 17.95
CA ILE A 179 0.82 -0.75 16.75
C ILE A 179 2.05 -1.56 16.31
N ALA A 180 3.23 -0.93 16.30
CA ALA A 180 4.49 -1.57 15.93
C ALA A 180 4.80 -2.77 16.83
N ARG A 181 4.70 -2.63 18.16
CA ARG A 181 4.95 -3.74 19.12
C ARG A 181 4.05 -4.94 18.84
N ARG A 182 2.77 -4.72 18.54
CA ARG A 182 1.85 -5.80 18.17
C ARG A 182 2.28 -6.51 16.89
N ASN A 183 2.61 -5.76 15.85
CA ASN A 183 3.07 -6.34 14.60
C ASN A 183 4.40 -7.09 14.80
N VAL A 184 5.35 -6.53 15.55
CA VAL A 184 6.62 -7.22 15.88
C VAL A 184 6.32 -8.59 16.48
N LYS A 185 5.47 -8.65 17.52
CA LYS A 185 5.11 -9.92 18.15
C LYS A 185 4.44 -10.90 17.18
N ALA A 186 3.48 -10.45 16.40
CA ALA A 186 2.74 -11.29 15.46
C ALA A 186 3.64 -11.94 14.41
N PHE A 187 4.66 -11.21 13.92
CA PHE A 187 5.57 -11.71 12.91
C PHE A 187 6.75 -12.51 13.48
N GLU A 188 7.15 -12.29 14.73
CA GLU A 188 8.08 -13.18 15.42
C GLU A 188 7.45 -14.57 15.65
N ASP A 189 6.19 -14.60 16.10
CA ASP A 189 5.45 -15.83 16.36
C ASP A 189 5.24 -16.67 15.07
N ALA A 190 5.25 -16.02 13.89
CA ALA A 190 5.13 -16.69 12.59
C ALA A 190 6.36 -17.52 12.19
N LYS A 191 7.54 -17.29 12.79
CA LYS A 191 8.80 -18.00 12.54
C LYS A 191 9.16 -18.13 11.06
N ALA A 192 8.97 -17.03 10.29
CA ALA A 192 9.26 -16.99 8.87
C ALA A 192 10.70 -16.52 8.60
N ASP A 193 11.22 -16.94 7.45
CA ASP A 193 12.57 -16.55 6.96
C ASP A 193 12.55 -15.10 6.49
N VAL A 194 11.44 -14.67 5.86
CA VAL A 194 11.24 -13.35 5.25
C VAL A 194 9.82 -12.88 5.50
N ILE A 195 9.65 -11.57 5.57
CA ILE A 195 8.35 -10.92 5.66
C ILE A 195 8.10 -10.17 4.34
N ILE A 196 7.04 -10.53 3.64
CA ILE A 196 6.70 -9.92 2.35
C ILE A 196 5.53 -8.95 2.55
N SER A 197 5.71 -7.72 2.06
CA SER A 197 4.63 -6.75 1.94
C SER A 197 4.49 -6.29 0.49
N ALA A 198 3.28 -6.26 -0.03
CA ALA A 198 2.97 -5.78 -1.37
C ALA A 198 2.45 -4.33 -1.36
N CYS A 199 2.88 -3.55 -0.37
CA CYS A 199 2.63 -2.12 -0.25
C CYS A 199 3.91 -1.41 0.20
N PRO A 200 4.52 -0.54 -0.63
CA PRO A 200 5.78 0.13 -0.29
C PRO A 200 5.67 1.02 0.94
N THR A 201 4.51 1.65 1.17
CA THR A 201 4.27 2.44 2.39
C THR A 201 4.31 1.57 3.64
N CYS A 202 3.75 0.36 3.58
CA CYS A 202 3.82 -0.58 4.69
C CYS A 202 5.25 -1.11 4.88
N THR A 203 5.96 -1.42 3.78
CA THR A 203 7.35 -1.88 3.82
C THR A 203 8.25 -0.83 4.48
N GLU A 204 8.17 0.43 4.04
CA GLU A 204 8.88 1.56 4.68
C GLU A 204 8.59 1.61 6.18
N THR A 205 7.31 1.59 6.55
CA THR A 205 6.92 1.70 7.96
C THR A 205 7.50 0.56 8.82
N PHE A 206 7.57 -0.65 8.28
CA PHE A 206 8.20 -1.77 8.97
C PHE A 206 9.73 -1.60 9.07
N HIS A 207 10.37 -1.01 8.07
CA HIS A 207 11.79 -0.67 8.16
C HIS A 207 12.05 0.37 9.26
N ASP A 208 11.11 1.28 9.46
CA ASP A 208 11.20 2.34 10.48
C ASP A 208 10.89 1.85 11.91
N TYR A 209 10.39 0.62 12.10
CA TYR A 209 10.05 0.11 13.44
C TYR A 209 11.27 0.08 14.39
N GLY A 210 12.46 -0.22 13.88
CA GLY A 210 13.68 -0.20 14.65
C GLY A 210 13.98 1.18 15.23
N GLU A 211 13.80 2.23 14.43
CA GLU A 211 13.97 3.62 14.85
C GLU A 211 12.82 4.08 15.75
N LEU A 212 11.59 3.74 15.41
CA LEU A 212 10.39 4.09 16.19
C LEU A 212 10.43 3.53 17.63
N LEU A 213 11.02 2.36 17.82
CA LEU A 213 11.10 1.67 19.12
C LEU A 213 12.50 1.68 19.74
N LYS A 214 13.44 2.50 19.23
CA LYS A 214 14.84 2.51 19.68
C LYS A 214 15.04 2.79 21.17
N ASP A 215 14.17 3.60 21.75
CA ASP A 215 14.24 4.01 23.16
C ASP A 215 13.50 3.04 24.10
N ASP A 216 12.93 1.92 23.57
CA ASP A 216 12.26 0.89 24.33
C ASP A 216 13.17 -0.36 24.44
N PRO A 217 13.87 -0.57 25.59
CA PRO A 217 14.84 -1.66 25.73
C PRO A 217 14.26 -3.06 25.48
N ALA A 218 12.96 -3.26 25.72
CA ALA A 218 12.30 -4.52 25.51
C ALA A 218 11.98 -4.81 24.03
N TRP A 219 11.94 -3.77 23.19
CA TRP A 219 11.47 -3.89 21.81
C TRP A 219 12.47 -3.45 20.74
N ALA A 220 13.46 -2.62 21.07
CA ALA A 220 14.41 -2.05 20.12
C ALA A 220 15.09 -3.12 19.25
N GLU A 221 15.76 -4.09 19.86
CA GLU A 221 16.45 -5.18 19.15
C GLU A 221 15.48 -6.11 18.41
N ARG A 222 14.31 -6.35 18.94
CA ARG A 222 13.26 -7.17 18.30
C ARG A 222 12.75 -6.48 17.03
N ALA A 223 12.43 -5.20 17.12
CA ALA A 223 11.97 -4.40 15.99
C ALA A 223 13.05 -4.32 14.90
N LYS A 224 14.32 -4.10 15.26
CA LYS A 224 15.44 -4.06 14.33
C LYS A 224 15.65 -5.40 13.60
N LYS A 225 15.58 -6.52 14.31
CA LYS A 225 15.64 -7.86 13.70
C LYS A 225 14.48 -8.14 12.75
N LEU A 226 13.28 -7.70 13.12
CA LEU A 226 12.10 -7.81 12.25
C LEU A 226 12.28 -6.97 10.99
N SER A 227 12.65 -5.68 11.13
CA SER A 227 12.85 -4.76 10.01
C SER A 227 13.80 -5.32 8.95
N ALA A 228 14.86 -6.00 9.38
CA ALA A 228 15.85 -6.63 8.49
C ALA A 228 15.28 -7.79 7.65
N LYS A 229 14.18 -8.41 8.08
CA LYS A 229 13.50 -9.49 7.34
C LYS A 229 12.45 -9.00 6.34
N VAL A 230 12.10 -7.72 6.37
CA VAL A 230 11.00 -7.19 5.55
C VAL A 230 11.48 -6.88 4.14
N ARG A 231 10.75 -7.40 3.15
CA ARG A 231 11.03 -7.20 1.73
C ARG A 231 9.77 -6.73 1.01
N GLU A 232 9.97 -5.80 0.11
CA GLU A 232 8.91 -5.37 -0.80
C GLU A 232 8.69 -6.43 -1.88
N PHE A 233 7.43 -6.73 -2.20
CA PHE A 233 7.01 -7.82 -3.08
C PHE A 233 7.67 -7.79 -4.45
N CYS A 234 7.65 -6.66 -5.17
CA CYS A 234 8.19 -6.61 -6.53
C CYS A 234 9.72 -6.78 -6.54
N SER A 235 10.41 -6.20 -5.57
CA SER A 235 11.85 -6.37 -5.40
C SER A 235 12.19 -7.84 -5.16
N PHE A 236 11.48 -8.46 -4.22
CA PHE A 236 11.70 -9.87 -3.87
C PHE A 236 11.38 -10.82 -5.03
N VAL A 237 10.22 -10.67 -5.67
CA VAL A 237 9.82 -11.54 -6.79
C VAL A 237 10.74 -11.37 -7.99
N ALA A 238 11.19 -10.15 -8.29
CA ALA A 238 12.14 -9.93 -9.38
C ALA A 238 13.46 -10.66 -9.16
N GLU A 239 14.00 -10.67 -7.94
CA GLU A 239 15.20 -11.43 -7.59
C GLU A 239 14.98 -12.96 -7.74
N GLU A 240 13.86 -13.48 -7.25
CA GLU A 240 13.56 -14.92 -7.38
C GLU A 240 13.28 -15.31 -8.85
N TYR A 241 12.64 -14.43 -9.64
CA TYR A 241 12.44 -14.64 -11.09
C TYR A 241 13.76 -14.60 -11.85
N GLU A 242 14.68 -13.72 -11.48
CA GLU A 242 16.01 -13.65 -12.10
C GLU A 242 16.81 -14.96 -11.86
N LYS A 243 16.83 -15.44 -10.60
CA LYS A 243 17.43 -16.73 -10.24
C LYS A 243 16.82 -17.91 -11.00
N ALA A 244 15.51 -17.87 -11.24
CA ALA A 244 14.78 -18.91 -11.96
C ALA A 244 14.81 -18.73 -13.50
N GLY A 245 15.50 -17.72 -14.04
CA GLY A 245 15.54 -17.42 -15.49
C GLY A 245 14.19 -17.00 -16.08
N ARG A 246 13.28 -16.48 -15.27
CA ARG A 246 11.89 -16.13 -15.65
C ARG A 246 11.71 -14.67 -16.11
N LEU A 247 12.70 -13.78 -15.94
CA LEU A 247 12.66 -12.40 -16.41
C LEU A 247 12.90 -12.29 -17.92
N LYS A 248 12.08 -12.97 -18.71
CA LYS A 248 12.13 -12.92 -20.17
C LYS A 248 11.00 -12.03 -20.67
N LYS A 249 11.33 -11.11 -21.61
CA LYS A 249 10.34 -10.22 -22.19
C LYS A 249 9.26 -11.00 -22.93
N SER A 250 8.00 -10.72 -22.59
CA SER A 250 6.83 -11.30 -23.28
C SER A 250 6.74 -10.80 -24.72
N LYS A 251 6.19 -11.64 -25.61
CA LYS A 251 5.99 -11.28 -27.02
C LYS A 251 4.62 -10.65 -27.20
N GLY A 252 4.57 -9.31 -27.16
CA GLY A 252 3.34 -8.55 -27.41
C GLY A 252 2.21 -8.82 -26.41
N GLY A 253 1.06 -8.22 -26.63
CA GLY A 253 -0.13 -8.41 -25.83
C GLY A 253 -0.83 -7.11 -25.42
N ARG A 254 -1.54 -7.15 -24.31
CA ARG A 254 -2.25 -5.98 -23.75
C ARG A 254 -1.25 -4.89 -23.36
N LYS A 255 -1.52 -3.67 -23.75
CA LYS A 255 -0.72 -2.51 -23.34
C LYS A 255 -0.94 -2.22 -21.85
N VAL A 256 0.15 -2.24 -21.12
CA VAL A 256 0.19 -1.99 -19.66
C VAL A 256 1.05 -0.78 -19.41
N THR A 257 0.49 0.27 -18.79
CA THR A 257 1.30 1.37 -18.27
C THR A 257 1.52 1.22 -16.78
N TYR A 258 2.56 1.86 -16.22
CA TYR A 258 2.92 1.70 -14.82
C TYR A 258 2.95 3.03 -14.07
N HIS A 259 2.32 3.06 -12.88
CA HIS A 259 2.44 4.16 -11.94
C HIS A 259 3.55 3.89 -10.93
N ASP A 260 4.65 4.63 -11.01
CA ASP A 260 5.72 4.63 -10.02
C ASP A 260 5.25 5.31 -8.73
N SER A 261 4.93 4.54 -7.70
CA SER A 261 4.55 5.13 -6.43
C SER A 261 5.76 5.82 -5.77
N CYS A 262 5.50 6.96 -5.13
CA CYS A 262 6.55 7.78 -4.51
C CYS A 262 7.37 7.01 -3.46
N HIS A 263 6.74 6.22 -2.61
CA HIS A 263 7.43 5.39 -1.61
C HIS A 263 8.26 4.26 -2.28
N MET A 264 7.70 3.62 -3.31
CA MET A 264 8.42 2.58 -4.05
C MET A 264 9.72 3.10 -4.63
N ARG A 265 9.62 4.20 -5.39
CA ARG A 265 10.76 4.78 -6.12
C ARG A 265 11.73 5.53 -5.20
N ARG A 266 11.21 6.46 -4.37
CA ARG A 266 12.06 7.44 -3.66
C ARG A 266 12.48 7.00 -2.27
N VAL A 267 11.75 6.08 -1.65
CA VAL A 267 12.10 5.55 -0.34
C VAL A 267 12.80 4.20 -0.47
N LEU A 268 12.19 3.27 -1.20
CA LEU A 268 12.73 1.90 -1.32
C LEU A 268 13.72 1.74 -2.48
N GLY A 269 13.84 2.70 -3.41
CA GLY A 269 14.71 2.61 -4.58
C GLY A 269 14.25 1.57 -5.61
N VAL A 270 13.02 1.07 -5.49
CA VAL A 270 12.46 0.01 -6.32
C VAL A 270 11.64 0.62 -7.46
N HIS A 271 12.20 0.71 -8.67
CA HIS A 271 11.53 1.26 -9.83
C HIS A 271 11.83 0.52 -11.15
N VAL A 272 12.93 -0.22 -11.19
CA VAL A 272 13.31 -1.06 -12.33
C VAL A 272 12.60 -2.42 -12.26
N GLN A 273 12.55 -3.01 -11.07
CA GLN A 273 11.98 -4.33 -10.82
C GLN A 273 10.51 -4.45 -11.24
N PRO A 274 9.62 -3.50 -10.91
CA PRO A 274 8.24 -3.50 -11.40
C PRO A 274 8.13 -3.58 -12.92
N ARG A 275 8.97 -2.83 -13.64
CA ARG A 275 8.99 -2.82 -15.11
C ARG A 275 9.41 -4.17 -15.68
N LYS A 276 10.51 -4.74 -15.15
CA LYS A 276 10.97 -6.09 -15.52
C LYS A 276 9.87 -7.15 -15.29
N LEU A 277 9.14 -7.06 -14.18
CA LEU A 277 8.04 -7.97 -13.88
C LEU A 277 6.86 -7.80 -14.85
N ILE A 278 6.48 -6.57 -15.20
CA ILE A 278 5.43 -6.30 -16.19
C ILE A 278 5.85 -6.83 -17.57
N GLU A 279 7.09 -6.57 -18.00
CA GLU A 279 7.62 -7.06 -19.27
C GLU A 279 7.71 -8.60 -19.32
N SER A 280 7.91 -9.26 -18.17
CA SER A 280 7.94 -10.73 -18.08
C SER A 280 6.56 -11.38 -17.92
N ALA A 281 5.52 -10.59 -17.63
CA ALA A 281 4.17 -11.10 -17.51
C ALA A 281 3.63 -11.47 -18.90
N GLU A 282 3.23 -12.72 -19.07
CA GLU A 282 2.78 -13.25 -20.36
C GLU A 282 1.57 -12.46 -20.90
N GLY A 283 1.66 -12.04 -22.17
CA GLY A 283 0.62 -11.27 -22.84
C GLY A 283 0.54 -9.80 -22.34
N CYS A 284 1.62 -9.25 -21.82
CA CYS A 284 1.74 -7.84 -21.45
C CYS A 284 2.84 -7.15 -22.26
N GLU A 285 2.55 -5.91 -22.67
CA GLU A 285 3.48 -4.99 -23.31
C GLU A 285 3.55 -3.71 -22.46
N LEU A 286 4.73 -3.37 -21.92
CA LEU A 286 4.91 -2.15 -21.13
C LEU A 286 4.94 -0.92 -22.04
N VAL A 287 4.08 0.04 -21.76
CA VAL A 287 4.06 1.38 -22.39
C VAL A 287 4.31 2.42 -21.29
N GLU A 288 5.42 3.12 -21.39
CA GLU A 288 5.78 4.13 -20.38
C GLU A 288 4.84 5.33 -20.41
N MET A 289 4.47 5.78 -19.22
CA MET A 289 3.62 6.94 -19.00
C MET A 289 4.49 8.18 -18.76
N LYS A 290 4.13 9.30 -19.37
CA LYS A 290 4.71 10.60 -19.00
C LYS A 290 4.46 10.86 -17.51
N ASP A 291 5.50 11.30 -16.78
CA ASP A 291 5.41 11.60 -15.34
C ASP A 291 4.88 10.40 -14.51
N SER A 292 5.32 9.18 -14.86
CA SER A 292 4.92 7.97 -14.14
C SER A 292 5.16 8.08 -12.63
N ASP A 293 6.22 8.79 -12.23
CA ASP A 293 6.71 8.98 -10.86
C ASP A 293 6.06 10.17 -10.11
N LYS A 294 5.21 10.98 -10.77
CA LYS A 294 4.43 12.01 -10.06
C LYS A 294 3.37 11.35 -9.19
N CYS A 295 3.15 11.92 -7.99
CA CYS A 295 2.19 11.41 -7.02
C CYS A 295 0.79 11.23 -7.62
N CYS A 296 0.05 10.26 -7.10
CA CYS A 296 -1.37 10.04 -7.45
C CYS A 296 -2.33 10.98 -6.69
N GLY A 297 -1.84 11.72 -5.67
CA GLY A 297 -2.65 12.62 -4.85
C GLY A 297 -3.30 11.99 -3.62
N MET A 298 -3.07 10.71 -3.30
CA MET A 298 -3.76 10.03 -2.18
C MET A 298 -3.27 10.52 -0.82
N SER A 299 -2.09 10.13 -0.41
CA SER A 299 -1.48 10.41 0.92
C SER A 299 -2.45 10.42 2.11
N GLY A 300 -3.16 9.31 2.32
CA GLY A 300 -4.03 9.11 3.47
C GLY A 300 -5.08 10.22 3.64
N ILE A 301 -5.02 10.92 4.79
CA ILE A 301 -5.99 11.96 5.14
C ILE A 301 -5.95 13.19 4.20
N PHE A 302 -4.82 13.45 3.53
CA PHE A 302 -4.68 14.56 2.58
C PHE A 302 -5.70 14.44 1.44
N GLY A 303 -5.84 13.26 0.85
CA GLY A 303 -6.79 13.01 -0.23
C GLY A 303 -8.27 13.22 0.14
N VAL A 304 -8.55 13.31 1.45
CA VAL A 304 -9.90 13.58 1.99
C VAL A 304 -10.02 15.04 2.44
N LYS A 305 -9.08 15.49 3.26
CA LYS A 305 -9.12 16.83 3.87
C LYS A 305 -8.84 17.94 2.85
N TYR A 306 -7.99 17.68 1.87
CA TYR A 306 -7.56 18.63 0.83
C TYR A 306 -7.93 18.09 -0.57
N ALA A 307 -9.20 17.74 -0.75
CA ALA A 307 -9.70 17.20 -2.01
C ALA A 307 -9.51 18.17 -3.18
N ASP A 308 -9.64 19.46 -2.93
CA ASP A 308 -9.37 20.56 -3.86
C ASP A 308 -7.95 20.55 -4.44
N LEU A 309 -6.97 20.11 -3.65
CA LEU A 309 -5.57 19.96 -4.07
C LEU A 309 -5.28 18.54 -4.63
N SER A 310 -5.90 17.52 -4.05
CA SER A 310 -5.72 16.14 -4.43
C SER A 310 -6.29 15.81 -5.82
N MET A 311 -7.48 16.33 -6.14
CA MET A 311 -8.16 16.00 -7.39
C MET A 311 -7.48 16.55 -8.65
N PRO A 312 -6.91 17.76 -8.71
CA PRO A 312 -6.09 18.19 -9.83
C PRO A 312 -4.87 17.30 -10.07
N ILE A 313 -4.20 16.81 -9.00
CA ILE A 313 -3.08 15.86 -9.10
C ILE A 313 -3.56 14.55 -9.73
N LEU A 314 -4.69 14.02 -9.26
CA LEU A 314 -5.30 12.82 -9.82
C LEU A 314 -5.68 13.01 -11.30
N LYS A 315 -6.30 14.14 -11.64
CA LYS A 315 -6.69 14.46 -13.02
C LYS A 315 -5.50 14.41 -13.96
N GLN A 316 -4.39 15.07 -13.61
CA GLN A 316 -3.16 15.01 -14.41
C GLN A 316 -2.67 13.57 -14.59
N LYS A 317 -2.72 12.74 -13.55
CA LYS A 317 -2.36 11.33 -13.63
C LYS A 317 -3.30 10.57 -14.58
N MET A 318 -4.61 10.83 -14.55
CA MET A 318 -5.58 10.20 -15.45
C MET A 318 -5.33 10.61 -16.93
N ASP A 319 -5.02 11.87 -17.17
CA ASP A 319 -4.70 12.36 -18.51
C ASP A 319 -3.43 11.69 -19.06
N ASN A 320 -2.39 11.51 -18.22
CA ASN A 320 -1.17 10.80 -18.61
C ASN A 320 -1.40 9.31 -18.88
N ILE A 321 -2.26 8.65 -18.10
CA ILE A 321 -2.65 7.24 -18.33
C ILE A 321 -3.39 7.11 -19.67
N LYS A 322 -4.39 7.96 -19.93
CA LYS A 322 -5.14 7.96 -21.20
C LYS A 322 -4.22 8.16 -22.42
N ALA A 323 -3.24 9.06 -22.30
CA ALA A 323 -2.32 9.35 -23.38
C ALA A 323 -1.44 8.16 -23.80
N THR A 324 -1.28 7.14 -22.96
CA THR A 324 -0.53 5.92 -23.31
C THR A 324 -1.31 4.97 -24.22
N GLY A 325 -2.62 5.08 -24.30
CA GLY A 325 -3.48 4.10 -24.97
C GLY A 325 -3.47 2.72 -24.30
N ALA A 326 -3.01 2.63 -23.05
CA ALA A 326 -2.94 1.36 -22.32
C ALA A 326 -4.31 0.87 -21.86
N GLU A 327 -4.50 -0.44 -21.90
CA GLU A 327 -5.70 -1.12 -21.40
C GLU A 327 -5.65 -1.33 -19.87
N ILE A 328 -4.44 -1.33 -19.32
CA ILE A 328 -4.18 -1.60 -17.90
C ILE A 328 -3.23 -0.54 -17.34
N CYS A 329 -3.56 0.02 -16.20
CA CYS A 329 -2.64 0.77 -15.35
C CYS A 329 -2.17 -0.13 -14.20
N ALA A 330 -0.91 -0.55 -14.25
CA ALA A 330 -0.28 -1.34 -13.19
C ALA A 330 0.15 -0.43 -12.04
N VAL A 331 -0.03 -0.92 -10.82
CA VAL A 331 0.30 -0.21 -9.57
C VAL A 331 0.90 -1.22 -8.59
N ALA A 332 1.84 -0.79 -7.74
CA ALA A 332 2.43 -1.64 -6.70
C ALA A 332 2.17 -1.11 -5.27
N CYS A 333 1.28 -0.15 -5.10
CA CYS A 333 0.98 0.48 -3.81
C CYS A 333 -0.53 0.48 -3.55
N SER A 334 -0.97 -0.17 -2.48
CA SER A 334 -2.40 -0.29 -2.16
C SER A 334 -3.09 1.06 -1.93
N GLY A 335 -2.39 2.06 -1.38
CA GLY A 335 -2.91 3.42 -1.26
C GLY A 335 -3.12 4.10 -2.62
N CYS A 336 -2.17 3.93 -3.56
CA CYS A 336 -2.32 4.44 -4.93
C CYS A 336 -3.43 3.70 -5.69
N MET A 337 -3.63 2.39 -5.42
CA MET A 337 -4.73 1.63 -6.01
C MET A 337 -6.09 2.26 -5.68
N VAL A 338 -6.32 2.66 -4.43
CA VAL A 338 -7.55 3.36 -4.01
C VAL A 338 -7.81 4.60 -4.86
N GLN A 339 -6.79 5.43 -5.04
CA GLN A 339 -6.90 6.70 -5.75
C GLN A 339 -7.07 6.51 -7.26
N ILE A 340 -6.19 5.69 -7.86
CA ILE A 340 -6.15 5.47 -9.30
C ILE A 340 -7.39 4.73 -9.77
N GLN A 341 -7.83 3.68 -9.07
CA GLN A 341 -9.05 2.97 -9.41
C GLN A 341 -10.28 3.90 -9.42
N GLY A 342 -10.39 4.75 -8.39
CA GLY A 342 -11.48 5.72 -8.32
C GLY A 342 -11.44 6.77 -9.43
N GLY A 343 -10.23 7.22 -9.80
CA GLY A 343 -10.02 8.13 -10.93
C GLY A 343 -10.33 7.48 -12.27
N LEU A 344 -9.89 6.26 -12.51
CA LEU A 344 -10.15 5.51 -13.74
C LEU A 344 -11.66 5.28 -13.96
N ASP A 345 -12.38 4.90 -12.90
CA ASP A 345 -13.85 4.69 -12.98
C ASP A 345 -14.60 5.93 -13.49
N LYS A 346 -14.18 7.13 -13.08
CA LYS A 346 -14.83 8.39 -13.46
C LYS A 346 -14.29 9.00 -14.76
N GLN A 347 -13.00 8.85 -15.03
CA GLN A 347 -12.30 9.64 -16.06
C GLN A 347 -11.74 8.80 -17.22
N ALA A 348 -11.53 7.49 -17.01
CA ALA A 348 -11.00 6.57 -18.02
C ALA A 348 -11.54 5.14 -17.82
N PRO A 349 -12.87 4.90 -17.93
CA PRO A 349 -13.52 3.64 -17.56
C PRO A 349 -13.08 2.44 -18.41
N GLY A 350 -12.44 2.68 -19.56
CA GLY A 350 -11.87 1.63 -20.42
C GLY A 350 -10.54 1.06 -19.89
N VAL A 351 -9.86 1.75 -18.97
CA VAL A 351 -8.57 1.32 -18.40
C VAL A 351 -8.78 0.60 -17.07
N LYS A 352 -8.24 -0.61 -16.95
CA LYS A 352 -8.34 -1.40 -15.72
C LYS A 352 -7.13 -1.13 -14.81
N MET A 353 -7.38 -0.90 -13.51
CA MET A 353 -6.30 -0.89 -12.53
C MET A 353 -5.97 -2.33 -12.10
N LYS A 354 -4.68 -2.69 -12.03
CA LYS A 354 -4.19 -3.96 -11.51
C LYS A 354 -2.94 -3.76 -10.65
N HIS A 355 -2.83 -4.53 -9.59
CA HIS A 355 -1.54 -4.69 -8.91
C HIS A 355 -0.60 -5.55 -9.77
N ILE A 356 0.71 -5.37 -9.64
CA ILE A 356 1.69 -6.20 -10.37
C ILE A 356 1.49 -7.69 -10.04
N ALA A 357 1.19 -8.02 -8.79
CA ALA A 357 0.87 -9.39 -8.40
C ALA A 357 -0.29 -9.99 -9.19
N ASP A 358 -1.32 -9.17 -9.54
CA ASP A 358 -2.47 -9.63 -10.31
C ASP A 358 -2.06 -10.01 -11.74
N LEU A 359 -1.18 -9.20 -12.36
CA LEU A 359 -0.64 -9.49 -13.69
C LEU A 359 0.15 -10.80 -13.72
N LEU A 360 1.03 -10.99 -12.73
CA LEU A 360 1.84 -12.20 -12.63
C LEU A 360 1.00 -13.45 -12.36
N ALA A 361 -0.04 -13.32 -11.51
CA ALA A 361 -0.90 -14.44 -11.13
C ALA A 361 -1.85 -14.92 -12.24
N GLU A 362 -2.14 -14.10 -13.26
CA GLU A 362 -3.11 -14.42 -14.31
C GLU A 362 -2.80 -15.70 -15.08
N ASN A 363 -1.55 -15.99 -15.30
CA ASN A 363 -1.12 -17.12 -16.13
C ASN A 363 -0.58 -18.31 -15.31
N ILE A 364 -0.48 -18.16 -13.98
CA ILE A 364 -0.10 -19.28 -13.10
C ILE A 364 -1.22 -20.32 -13.09
N GLY A 365 -0.88 -21.59 -13.43
CA GLY A 365 -1.82 -22.72 -13.43
C GLY A 365 -2.73 -22.80 -14.65
N LYS A 366 -2.60 -21.92 -15.64
CA LYS A 366 -3.19 -22.16 -16.96
C LYS A 366 -2.29 -23.19 -17.67
N LYS A 367 -2.83 -24.40 -17.95
CA LYS A 367 -2.14 -25.36 -18.82
C LYS A 367 -1.96 -24.69 -20.19
N LYS A 368 -0.74 -24.70 -20.71
CA LYS A 368 -0.47 -24.38 -22.12
C LYS A 368 -1.12 -25.42 -23.02
#